data_0117d6e2b0a4e5aa061ced639a10d9ba
#
_entry.id   0117d6e2b0a4e5aa061ced639a10d9ba
#
_cell.length_a   1.000
_cell.length_b   1.000
_cell.length_c   1.000
_cell.angle_alpha   90.00
_cell.angle_beta   90.00
_cell.angle_gamma   90.00
#
_symmetry.space_group_name_H-M   'P 1'
#
loop_
_entity.id
_entity.type
_entity.pdbx_description
1 polymer ?
#
loop_
_entity_poly.entity_id
_entity_poly.type
_entity_poly.pdbx_seq_one_letter_code
_entity_poly.pdbx_strand_id
1 'polypeptide(L)'
;MQPLSDGVGDGEARRSLAGATIVVTRAASRASALVAPLEALGANVLTYAATRIVPREERALRQAACALARFDWVVFTSAVSVMLTCDATESCGIAAGDWLHTRVACIGSATADALRERGIEPTLVPQRFVAEGLLQAFAAQGGLDCMAVLYPAAVGARPELADGMRALGASVQLLAIYESVVTNDDVDMVRAALREGHVDAVTLAASSAVEGWVQAMSPLHDLADVVSIGPITTLAAKAAGLHVAAEATPSTIEGLVAAVVRAIEAQRDRHQHHPNFS
;
A
#
# COMPACT_ATOMS: atom_id res chain seq x y z
N MET A 1 -16.54 35.08 38.15
CA MET A 1 -16.36 33.62 38.12
C MET A 1 -17.33 33.11 37.08
N GLN A 2 -16.84 33.01 35.83
CA GLN A 2 -17.59 32.47 34.69
C GLN A 2 -17.17 31.02 34.48
N PRO A 3 -18.08 30.08 34.17
CA PRO A 3 -17.72 28.73 33.84
C PRO A 3 -17.23 28.65 32.37
N LEU A 4 -16.15 27.96 32.17
CA LEU A 4 -15.56 27.57 30.90
C LEU A 4 -16.53 26.68 30.12
N SER A 5 -16.79 27.05 28.89
CA SER A 5 -17.48 26.22 27.89
C SER A 5 -16.44 25.43 27.12
N ASP A 6 -16.10 24.24 27.59
CA ASP A 6 -15.30 23.27 26.83
C ASP A 6 -16.12 21.99 26.70
N GLY A 7 -16.41 21.56 25.45
CA GLY A 7 -17.01 20.24 25.23
C GLY A 7 -17.78 20.01 23.94
N VAL A 8 -17.72 20.88 22.93
CA VAL A 8 -18.50 20.67 21.68
C VAL A 8 -17.70 20.10 20.51
N GLY A 9 -16.34 20.19 20.51
CA GLY A 9 -15.53 19.81 19.35
C GLY A 9 -15.24 18.32 19.19
N ASP A 10 -15.13 17.56 20.29
CA ASP A 10 -14.67 16.15 20.22
C ASP A 10 -15.78 15.14 19.87
N GLY A 11 -17.03 15.50 20.08
CA GLY A 11 -18.18 14.62 19.79
C GLY A 11 -18.58 14.59 18.31
N GLU A 12 -18.42 15.70 17.59
CA GLU A 12 -18.75 15.81 16.16
C GLU A 12 -17.69 15.16 15.29
N ALA A 13 -16.40 15.33 15.60
CA ALA A 13 -15.31 14.65 14.90
C ALA A 13 -15.41 13.13 14.99
N ARG A 14 -15.93 12.58 16.09
CA ARG A 14 -16.10 11.13 16.30
C ARG A 14 -17.24 10.48 15.53
N ARG A 15 -18.05 11.22 14.78
CA ARG A 15 -19.20 10.71 14.03
C ARG A 15 -19.29 11.17 12.58
N SER A 16 -18.21 11.71 12.03
CA SER A 16 -18.20 12.24 10.66
C SER A 16 -18.59 11.20 9.60
N LEU A 17 -18.36 9.90 9.87
CA LEU A 17 -18.73 8.79 8.98
C LEU A 17 -19.92 7.96 9.51
N ALA A 18 -20.68 8.46 10.49
CA ALA A 18 -21.80 7.70 11.05
C ALA A 18 -22.82 7.32 9.97
N GLY A 19 -23.12 6.02 9.87
CA GLY A 19 -24.05 5.46 8.88
C GLY A 19 -23.48 5.27 7.49
N ALA A 20 -22.23 5.68 7.22
CA ALA A 20 -21.58 5.39 5.94
C ALA A 20 -20.98 3.97 5.94
N THR A 21 -21.12 3.26 4.83
CA THR A 21 -20.50 1.95 4.59
C THR A 21 -19.34 2.10 3.63
N ILE A 22 -18.15 1.76 4.10
CA ILE A 22 -16.90 1.90 3.35
C ILE A 22 -16.31 0.52 3.07
N VAL A 23 -16.04 0.22 1.80
CA VAL A 23 -15.30 -1.00 1.42
C VAL A 23 -13.80 -0.72 1.47
N VAL A 24 -13.06 -1.52 2.23
CA VAL A 24 -11.60 -1.48 2.31
C VAL A 24 -11.02 -2.65 1.53
N THR A 25 -10.34 -2.37 0.41
CA THR A 25 -9.78 -3.38 -0.51
C THR A 25 -8.37 -3.83 -0.11
N ARG A 26 -8.14 -4.12 1.15
CA ARG A 26 -6.83 -4.60 1.65
C ARG A 26 -6.97 -5.95 2.34
N ALA A 27 -5.94 -6.80 2.21
CA ALA A 27 -5.84 -8.04 2.98
C ALA A 27 -6.00 -7.74 4.49
N ALA A 28 -6.74 -8.58 5.20
CA ALA A 28 -7.12 -8.38 6.61
C ALA A 28 -5.94 -8.01 7.53
N SER A 29 -4.76 -8.61 7.31
CA SER A 29 -3.53 -8.32 8.06
C SER A 29 -2.99 -6.89 7.88
N ARG A 30 -3.41 -6.17 6.84
CA ARG A 30 -3.03 -4.78 6.53
C ARG A 30 -4.21 -3.81 6.53
N ALA A 31 -5.41 -4.33 6.67
CA ALA A 31 -6.63 -3.54 6.75
C ALA A 31 -6.74 -2.81 8.09
N SER A 32 -6.22 -3.39 9.18
CA SER A 32 -6.37 -2.86 10.54
C SER A 32 -5.96 -1.39 10.69
N ALA A 33 -4.88 -0.98 10.04
CA ALA A 33 -4.41 0.40 10.07
C ALA A 33 -5.38 1.41 9.42
N LEU A 34 -6.27 0.97 8.51
CA LEU A 34 -7.28 1.80 7.86
C LEU A 34 -8.67 1.56 8.48
N VAL A 35 -9.00 0.32 8.82
CA VAL A 35 -10.30 -0.06 9.39
C VAL A 35 -10.57 0.63 10.72
N ALA A 36 -9.64 0.50 11.68
CA ALA A 36 -9.84 1.06 13.02
C ALA A 36 -10.08 2.58 13.03
N PRO A 37 -9.35 3.44 12.28
CA PRO A 37 -9.67 4.86 12.19
C PRO A 37 -11.03 5.15 11.56
N LEU A 38 -11.45 4.41 10.52
CA LEU A 38 -12.76 4.60 9.88
C LEU A 38 -13.90 4.21 10.82
N GLU A 39 -13.79 3.09 11.53
CA GLU A 39 -14.77 2.65 12.54
C GLU A 39 -14.83 3.63 13.71
N ALA A 40 -13.69 4.19 14.15
CA ALA A 40 -13.65 5.21 15.21
C ALA A 40 -14.41 6.49 14.80
N LEU A 41 -14.49 6.80 13.50
CA LEU A 41 -15.29 7.88 12.92
C LEU A 41 -16.76 7.49 12.67
N GLY A 42 -17.15 6.26 13.01
CA GLY A 42 -18.52 5.77 12.94
C GLY A 42 -18.91 5.08 11.63
N ALA A 43 -17.95 4.77 10.74
CA ALA A 43 -18.22 4.03 9.52
C ALA A 43 -18.54 2.55 9.81
N ASN A 44 -19.43 1.97 9.02
CA ASN A 44 -19.53 0.53 8.85
C ASN A 44 -18.47 0.09 7.80
N VAL A 45 -17.52 -0.76 8.17
CA VAL A 45 -16.43 -1.15 7.27
C VAL A 45 -16.59 -2.58 6.80
N LEU A 46 -16.70 -2.75 5.48
CA LEU A 46 -16.63 -4.04 4.82
C LEU A 46 -15.20 -4.25 4.30
N THR A 47 -14.56 -5.31 4.74
CA THR A 47 -13.22 -5.65 4.24
C THR A 47 -13.32 -6.61 3.07
N TYR A 48 -12.59 -6.29 2.00
CA TYR A 48 -12.45 -7.14 0.83
C TYR A 48 -10.99 -7.15 0.38
N ALA A 49 -10.39 -8.33 0.35
CA ALA A 49 -9.04 -8.49 -0.16
C ALA A 49 -9.07 -8.62 -1.69
N ALA A 50 -9.04 -7.51 -2.42
CA ALA A 50 -8.97 -7.50 -3.88
C ALA A 50 -7.75 -8.27 -4.41
N THR A 51 -6.66 -8.28 -3.65
CA THR A 51 -5.45 -9.03 -3.98
C THR A 51 -4.89 -9.73 -2.75
N ARG A 52 -4.30 -10.90 -2.97
CA ARG A 52 -3.57 -11.68 -1.96
C ARG A 52 -2.11 -11.80 -2.36
N ILE A 53 -1.22 -11.65 -1.39
CA ILE A 53 0.19 -11.95 -1.58
C ILE A 53 0.41 -13.44 -1.50
N VAL A 54 0.97 -14.02 -2.55
CA VAL A 54 1.36 -15.42 -2.61
C VAL A 54 2.89 -15.47 -2.64
N PRO A 55 3.54 -16.02 -1.60
CA PRO A 55 4.98 -16.21 -1.61
C PRO A 55 5.43 -17.08 -2.80
N ARG A 56 6.59 -16.74 -3.34
CA ARG A 56 7.27 -17.46 -4.44
C ARG A 56 8.73 -17.64 -4.07
N GLU A 57 9.40 -18.56 -4.73
CA GLU A 57 10.85 -18.80 -4.57
C GLU A 57 11.33 -18.87 -3.10
N GLU A 58 10.49 -19.34 -2.17
CA GLU A 58 10.77 -19.35 -0.73
C GLU A 58 12.11 -20.03 -0.39
N ARG A 59 12.44 -21.13 -1.09
CA ARG A 59 13.72 -21.82 -0.89
C ARG A 59 14.91 -20.94 -1.30
N ALA A 60 14.82 -20.26 -2.45
CA ALA A 60 15.86 -19.37 -2.93
C ALA A 60 16.02 -18.15 -2.03
N LEU A 61 14.89 -17.57 -1.59
CA LEU A 61 14.89 -16.48 -0.61
C LEU A 61 15.58 -16.90 0.70
N ARG A 62 15.20 -18.05 1.25
CA ARG A 62 15.82 -18.56 2.48
C ARG A 62 17.33 -18.80 2.32
N GLN A 63 17.75 -19.36 1.20
CA GLN A 63 19.18 -19.55 0.91
C GLN A 63 19.94 -18.22 0.86
N ALA A 64 19.37 -17.22 0.20
CA ALA A 64 19.97 -15.88 0.13
C ALA A 64 19.97 -15.20 1.51
N ALA A 65 18.89 -15.32 2.27
CA ALA A 65 18.73 -14.78 3.61
C ALA A 65 19.75 -15.37 4.60
N CYS A 66 19.92 -16.70 4.62
CA CYS A 66 20.92 -17.36 5.47
C CYS A 66 22.38 -17.01 5.07
N ALA A 67 22.58 -16.51 3.86
CA ALA A 67 23.88 -16.08 3.34
C ALA A 67 23.94 -14.55 3.16
N LEU A 68 23.19 -13.79 3.94
CA LEU A 68 23.02 -12.34 3.79
C LEU A 68 24.34 -11.58 3.73
N ALA A 69 25.32 -11.97 4.54
CA ALA A 69 26.65 -11.36 4.59
C ALA A 69 27.46 -11.46 3.26
N ARG A 70 26.97 -12.21 2.29
CA ARG A 70 27.57 -12.28 0.92
C ARG A 70 27.15 -11.11 0.03
N PHE A 71 26.16 -10.34 0.45
CA PHE A 71 25.64 -9.20 -0.31
C PHE A 71 26.14 -7.90 0.30
N ASP A 72 26.65 -7.02 -0.55
CA ASP A 72 27.01 -5.66 -0.16
C ASP A 72 25.77 -4.79 -0.01
N TRP A 73 24.72 -5.10 -0.78
CA TRP A 73 23.44 -4.41 -0.76
C TRP A 73 22.24 -5.36 -0.80
N VAL A 74 21.18 -4.98 -0.09
CA VAL A 74 19.82 -5.46 -0.35
C VAL A 74 18.98 -4.28 -0.84
N VAL A 75 18.26 -4.45 -1.95
CA VAL A 75 17.44 -3.40 -2.56
C VAL A 75 15.97 -3.76 -2.47
N PHE A 76 15.17 -2.90 -1.85
CA PHE A 76 13.73 -3.09 -1.68
C PHE A 76 12.92 -2.06 -2.45
N THR A 77 11.88 -2.53 -3.14
CA THR A 77 10.92 -1.69 -3.85
C THR A 77 9.50 -1.76 -3.28
N SER A 78 9.30 -2.55 -2.21
CA SER A 78 8.00 -2.71 -1.56
C SER A 78 8.14 -3.14 -0.10
N ALA A 79 7.18 -2.74 0.73
CA ALA A 79 7.07 -3.22 2.11
C ALA A 79 6.84 -4.75 2.20
N VAL A 80 6.25 -5.37 1.17
CA VAL A 80 6.07 -6.84 1.11
C VAL A 80 7.41 -7.54 1.01
N SER A 81 8.30 -7.06 0.12
CA SER A 81 9.62 -7.66 -0.01
C SER A 81 10.46 -7.49 1.26
N VAL A 82 10.31 -6.36 1.98
CA VAL A 82 10.93 -6.18 3.31
C VAL A 82 10.43 -7.25 4.29
N MET A 83 9.12 -7.36 4.45
CA MET A 83 8.50 -8.32 5.37
C MET A 83 8.99 -9.75 5.11
N LEU A 84 8.85 -10.25 3.88
CA LEU A 84 9.21 -11.62 3.53
C LEU A 84 10.71 -11.89 3.69
N THR A 85 11.56 -10.89 3.38
CA THR A 85 13.01 -11.06 3.51
C THR A 85 13.44 -11.04 4.98
N CYS A 86 12.89 -10.17 5.80
CA CYS A 86 13.15 -10.14 7.24
C CYS A 86 12.68 -11.44 7.91
N ASP A 87 11.47 -11.93 7.61
CA ASP A 87 10.98 -13.20 8.12
C ASP A 87 11.93 -14.37 7.75
N ALA A 88 12.46 -14.34 6.51
CA ALA A 88 13.43 -15.33 6.06
C ALA A 88 14.77 -15.23 6.81
N THR A 89 15.32 -14.03 7.06
CA THR A 89 16.57 -13.84 7.82
C THR A 89 16.39 -14.24 9.28
N GLU A 90 15.27 -13.86 9.91
CA GLU A 90 14.93 -14.28 11.28
C GLU A 90 14.83 -15.80 11.40
N SER A 91 14.27 -16.49 10.39
CA SER A 91 14.21 -17.96 10.34
C SER A 91 15.60 -18.62 10.25
N CYS A 92 16.62 -17.87 9.83
CA CYS A 92 18.03 -18.29 9.81
C CYS A 92 18.81 -17.87 11.07
N GLY A 93 18.14 -17.27 12.06
CA GLY A 93 18.76 -16.74 13.28
C GLY A 93 19.50 -15.41 13.08
N ILE A 94 19.24 -14.70 11.97
CA ILE A 94 19.85 -13.40 11.66
C ILE A 94 18.84 -12.32 12.04
N ALA A 95 19.13 -11.59 13.13
CA ALA A 95 18.31 -10.46 13.56
C ALA A 95 18.64 -9.17 12.78
N ALA A 96 17.80 -8.14 12.93
CA ALA A 96 18.01 -6.83 12.28
C ALA A 96 19.39 -6.23 12.60
N GLY A 97 19.88 -6.39 13.84
CA GLY A 97 21.20 -5.91 14.25
C GLY A 97 22.37 -6.61 13.55
N ASP A 98 22.14 -7.76 12.94
CA ASP A 98 23.18 -8.55 12.26
C ASP A 98 23.38 -8.14 10.79
N TRP A 99 22.58 -7.18 10.28
CA TRP A 99 22.71 -6.61 8.93
C TRP A 99 23.87 -5.61 8.80
N LEU A 100 24.80 -5.61 9.78
CA LEU A 100 25.88 -4.61 9.92
C LEU A 100 26.79 -4.49 8.69
N HIS A 101 26.93 -5.55 7.91
CA HIS A 101 27.82 -5.58 6.74
C HIS A 101 27.07 -5.44 5.42
N THR A 102 25.73 -5.47 5.46
CA THR A 102 24.89 -5.39 4.27
C THR A 102 24.13 -4.06 4.28
N ARG A 103 24.44 -3.19 3.33
CA ARG A 103 23.74 -1.92 3.16
C ARG A 103 22.34 -2.14 2.61
N VAL A 104 21.40 -1.30 2.98
CA VAL A 104 20.02 -1.43 2.55
C VAL A 104 19.61 -0.19 1.76
N ALA A 105 19.10 -0.39 0.54
CA ALA A 105 18.48 0.66 -0.24
C ALA A 105 16.99 0.36 -0.46
N CYS A 106 16.16 1.40 -0.46
CA CYS A 106 14.74 1.21 -0.73
C CYS A 106 14.13 2.35 -1.55
N ILE A 107 13.04 2.04 -2.27
CA ILE A 107 12.25 3.04 -2.99
C ILE A 107 10.97 3.32 -2.20
N GLY A 108 10.79 4.61 -1.83
CA GLY A 108 9.57 5.10 -1.20
C GLY A 108 9.56 5.06 0.33
N SER A 109 8.80 6.00 0.90
CA SER A 109 8.67 6.16 2.36
C SER A 109 8.07 4.93 3.03
N ALA A 110 6.99 4.36 2.48
CA ALA A 110 6.34 3.17 3.04
C ALA A 110 7.27 1.94 3.12
N THR A 111 8.24 1.81 2.19
CA THR A 111 9.24 0.75 2.23
C THR A 111 10.30 1.04 3.29
N ALA A 112 10.71 2.32 3.41
CA ALA A 112 11.63 2.76 4.45
C ALA A 112 11.03 2.58 5.86
N ASP A 113 9.75 2.91 6.03
CA ASP A 113 9.04 2.75 7.30
C ASP A 113 8.92 1.26 7.68
N ALA A 114 8.60 0.39 6.71
CA ALA A 114 8.59 -1.06 6.94
C ALA A 114 9.95 -1.63 7.37
N LEU A 115 11.06 -1.07 6.87
CA LEU A 115 12.42 -1.42 7.33
C LEU A 115 12.65 -0.95 8.77
N ARG A 116 12.28 0.29 9.11
CA ARG A 116 12.41 0.84 10.46
C ARG A 116 11.60 0.08 11.49
N GLU A 117 10.37 -0.34 11.14
CA GLU A 117 9.54 -1.21 11.98
C GLU A 117 10.22 -2.55 12.31
N ARG A 118 11.11 -3.02 11.43
CA ARG A 118 11.94 -4.21 11.66
C ARG A 118 13.31 -3.89 12.28
N GLY A 119 13.56 -2.64 12.70
CA GLY A 119 14.81 -2.20 13.31
C GLY A 119 15.96 -2.01 12.31
N ILE A 120 15.67 -1.88 11.02
CA ILE A 120 16.67 -1.68 9.96
C ILE A 120 16.54 -0.26 9.43
N GLU A 121 17.59 0.57 9.61
CA GLU A 121 17.63 1.89 9.01
C GLU A 121 18.17 1.79 7.58
N PRO A 122 17.41 2.22 6.54
CA PRO A 122 17.88 2.19 5.17
C PRO A 122 19.06 3.13 4.97
N THR A 123 20.12 2.62 4.34
CA THR A 123 21.33 3.38 4.01
C THR A 123 21.09 4.38 2.87
N LEU A 124 20.18 4.04 1.94
CA LEU A 124 19.89 4.84 0.76
C LEU A 124 18.39 4.85 0.44
N VAL A 125 17.81 6.04 0.47
CA VAL A 125 16.44 6.31 0.01
C VAL A 125 16.51 7.46 -1.00
N PRO A 126 16.13 7.28 -2.28
CA PRO A 126 16.22 8.35 -3.26
C PRO A 126 15.16 9.43 -2.99
N GLN A 127 15.45 10.68 -3.40
CA GLN A 127 14.46 11.77 -3.32
C GLN A 127 13.27 11.56 -4.27
N ARG A 128 13.52 10.94 -5.43
CA ARG A 128 12.48 10.54 -6.39
C ARG A 128 12.21 9.05 -6.21
N PHE A 129 11.02 8.70 -5.79
CA PHE A 129 10.59 7.33 -5.46
C PHE A 129 10.29 6.50 -6.71
N VAL A 130 11.27 6.42 -7.61
CA VAL A 130 11.24 5.64 -8.86
C VAL A 130 12.58 4.93 -9.05
N ALA A 131 12.60 3.91 -9.93
CA ALA A 131 13.82 3.12 -10.20
C ALA A 131 14.98 4.00 -10.66
N GLU A 132 14.72 4.95 -11.56
CA GLU A 132 15.72 5.88 -12.09
C GLU A 132 16.31 6.77 -10.99
N GLY A 133 15.48 7.15 -10.00
CA GLY A 133 15.93 7.93 -8.84
C GLY A 133 16.93 7.16 -7.98
N LEU A 134 16.68 5.86 -7.76
CA LEU A 134 17.60 5.01 -7.02
C LEU A 134 18.89 4.74 -7.79
N LEU A 135 18.82 4.51 -9.10
CA LEU A 135 20.00 4.35 -9.95
C LEU A 135 20.86 5.61 -9.97
N GLN A 136 20.25 6.81 -10.06
CA GLN A 136 20.96 8.08 -9.95
C GLN A 136 21.64 8.24 -8.58
N ALA A 137 20.98 7.83 -7.50
CA ALA A 137 21.55 7.90 -6.16
C ALA A 137 22.75 6.95 -6.00
N PHE A 138 22.70 5.73 -6.56
CA PHE A 138 23.85 4.83 -6.61
C PHE A 138 24.99 5.41 -7.43
N ALA A 139 24.74 5.95 -8.61
CA ALA A 139 25.75 6.58 -9.44
C ALA A 139 26.44 7.75 -8.73
N ALA A 140 25.68 8.59 -8.00
CA ALA A 140 26.20 9.70 -7.23
C ALA A 140 27.12 9.27 -6.06
N GLN A 141 26.97 8.01 -5.58
CA GLN A 141 27.83 7.42 -4.54
C GLN A 141 29.04 6.63 -5.10
N GLY A 142 29.31 6.73 -6.40
CA GLY A 142 30.45 6.07 -7.04
C GLY A 142 30.11 4.76 -7.75
N GLY A 143 28.83 4.44 -7.93
CA GLY A 143 28.38 3.23 -8.62
C GLY A 143 28.32 1.99 -7.74
N LEU A 144 28.31 0.83 -8.36
CA LEU A 144 28.16 -0.49 -7.71
C LEU A 144 29.24 -1.49 -8.19
N ASP A 145 30.39 -1.01 -8.63
CA ASP A 145 31.45 -1.84 -9.20
C ASP A 145 31.83 -3.00 -8.26
N CYS A 146 31.79 -4.21 -8.79
CA CYS A 146 32.10 -5.46 -8.08
C CYS A 146 31.23 -5.76 -6.86
N MET A 147 30.12 -5.04 -6.64
CA MET A 147 29.23 -5.26 -5.50
C MET A 147 28.20 -6.35 -5.80
N ALA A 148 27.98 -7.21 -4.81
CA ALA A 148 26.91 -8.21 -4.83
C ALA A 148 25.61 -7.58 -4.29
N VAL A 149 24.55 -7.60 -5.09
CA VAL A 149 23.24 -7.02 -4.75
C VAL A 149 22.18 -8.11 -4.71
N LEU A 150 21.47 -8.24 -3.59
CA LEU A 150 20.24 -8.99 -3.50
C LEU A 150 19.05 -8.06 -3.80
N TYR A 151 18.23 -8.46 -4.76
CA TYR A 151 17.00 -7.72 -5.10
C TYR A 151 15.77 -8.64 -4.99
N PRO A 152 15.17 -8.74 -3.79
CA PRO A 152 13.91 -9.46 -3.60
C PRO A 152 12.74 -8.61 -4.11
N ALA A 153 12.03 -9.10 -5.13
CA ALA A 153 11.02 -8.35 -5.86
C ALA A 153 9.71 -9.14 -6.05
N ALA A 154 8.68 -8.48 -6.58
CA ALA A 154 7.48 -9.15 -7.06
C ALA A 154 7.75 -9.95 -8.35
N VAL A 155 6.97 -10.99 -8.61
CA VAL A 155 6.87 -11.60 -9.93
C VAL A 155 6.44 -10.51 -10.93
N GLY A 156 7.13 -10.43 -12.08
CA GLY A 156 6.88 -9.38 -13.07
C GLY A 156 7.44 -8.00 -12.71
N ALA A 157 8.32 -7.91 -11.72
CA ALA A 157 9.06 -6.67 -11.46
C ALA A 157 9.79 -6.20 -12.73
N ARG A 158 9.72 -4.90 -12.99
CA ARG A 158 10.33 -4.31 -14.19
C ARG A 158 11.83 -4.52 -14.20
N PRO A 159 12.42 -4.93 -15.33
CA PRO A 159 13.84 -5.25 -15.44
C PRO A 159 14.75 -4.02 -15.28
N GLU A 160 14.24 -2.81 -15.52
CA GLU A 160 15.02 -1.57 -15.61
C GLU A 160 15.89 -1.32 -14.37
N LEU A 161 15.39 -1.63 -13.17
CA LEU A 161 16.17 -1.44 -11.95
C LEU A 161 17.32 -2.44 -11.85
N ALA A 162 17.04 -3.73 -12.11
CA ALA A 162 18.06 -4.78 -12.07
C ALA A 162 19.13 -4.56 -13.15
N ASP A 163 18.70 -4.21 -14.36
CA ASP A 163 19.60 -3.95 -15.48
C ASP A 163 20.40 -2.66 -15.27
N GLY A 164 19.79 -1.62 -14.72
CA GLY A 164 20.49 -0.40 -14.34
C GLY A 164 21.56 -0.62 -13.26
N MET A 165 21.27 -1.44 -12.23
CA MET A 165 22.28 -1.82 -11.23
C MET A 165 23.44 -2.63 -11.85
N ARG A 166 23.14 -3.55 -12.77
CA ARG A 166 24.17 -4.29 -13.53
C ARG A 166 25.02 -3.34 -14.37
N ALA A 167 24.40 -2.37 -15.03
CA ALA A 167 25.11 -1.35 -15.81
C ALA A 167 26.02 -0.45 -14.93
N LEU A 168 25.70 -0.32 -13.63
CA LEU A 168 26.56 0.34 -12.63
C LEU A 168 27.63 -0.60 -12.03
N GLY A 169 27.84 -1.79 -12.58
CA GLY A 169 28.91 -2.72 -12.20
C GLY A 169 28.50 -3.81 -11.18
N ALA A 170 27.23 -3.87 -10.75
CA ALA A 170 26.77 -4.84 -9.76
C ALA A 170 26.59 -6.26 -10.31
N SER A 171 26.87 -7.26 -9.46
CA SER A 171 26.33 -8.62 -9.60
C SER A 171 24.97 -8.69 -8.91
N VAL A 172 23.88 -8.72 -9.68
CA VAL A 172 22.50 -8.65 -9.14
C VAL A 172 21.86 -10.03 -9.12
N GLN A 173 21.54 -10.50 -7.91
CA GLN A 173 20.65 -11.64 -7.68
C GLN A 173 19.22 -11.13 -7.51
N LEU A 174 18.44 -11.16 -8.57
CA LEU A 174 17.00 -10.87 -8.56
C LEU A 174 16.25 -12.14 -8.15
N LEU A 175 15.41 -12.06 -7.12
CA LEU A 175 14.52 -13.13 -6.69
C LEU A 175 13.07 -12.65 -6.76
N ALA A 176 12.22 -13.39 -7.48
CA ALA A 176 10.80 -13.13 -7.60
C ALA A 176 10.05 -13.76 -6.42
N ILE A 177 10.14 -13.14 -5.23
CA ILE A 177 9.76 -13.75 -3.95
C ILE A 177 8.27 -13.72 -3.62
N TYR A 178 7.48 -12.97 -4.36
CA TYR A 178 6.03 -12.96 -4.18
C TYR A 178 5.30 -12.55 -5.46
N GLU A 179 4.04 -12.93 -5.50
CA GLU A 179 3.09 -12.51 -6.52
C GLU A 179 1.85 -11.91 -5.85
N SER A 180 1.34 -10.81 -6.41
CA SER A 180 0.04 -10.25 -6.02
C SER A 180 -1.02 -10.85 -6.94
N VAL A 181 -1.83 -11.77 -6.41
CA VAL A 181 -2.91 -12.42 -7.18
C VAL A 181 -4.25 -11.82 -6.80
N VAL A 182 -5.13 -11.65 -7.78
CA VAL A 182 -6.53 -11.28 -7.54
C VAL A 182 -7.22 -12.41 -6.75
N THR A 183 -8.03 -12.06 -5.78
CA THR A 183 -8.81 -12.99 -4.97
C THR A 183 -10.28 -12.60 -4.98
N ASN A 184 -11.15 -13.60 -4.90
CA ASN A 184 -12.60 -13.42 -4.79
C ASN A 184 -13.11 -13.71 -3.36
N ASP A 185 -12.23 -13.82 -2.38
CA ASP A 185 -12.61 -13.98 -0.99
C ASP A 185 -13.51 -12.80 -0.57
N ASP A 186 -14.63 -13.08 0.10
CA ASP A 186 -15.66 -12.11 0.55
C ASP A 186 -16.40 -11.33 -0.57
N VAL A 187 -16.24 -11.73 -1.83
CA VAL A 187 -16.88 -11.07 -3.00
C VAL A 187 -18.40 -11.00 -2.86
N ASP A 188 -19.03 -12.09 -2.43
CA ASP A 188 -20.50 -12.18 -2.42
C ASP A 188 -21.15 -11.21 -1.44
N MET A 189 -20.51 -10.98 -0.29
CA MET A 189 -20.97 -10.01 0.70
C MET A 189 -20.92 -8.58 0.15
N VAL A 190 -19.78 -8.21 -0.44
CA VAL A 190 -19.61 -6.86 -1.01
C VAL A 190 -20.52 -6.66 -2.23
N ARG A 191 -20.68 -7.68 -3.08
CA ARG A 191 -21.61 -7.63 -4.22
C ARG A 191 -23.06 -7.48 -3.78
N ALA A 192 -23.48 -8.14 -2.70
CA ALA A 192 -24.82 -7.96 -2.14
C ALA A 192 -25.01 -6.51 -1.68
N ALA A 193 -24.08 -5.97 -0.88
CA ALA A 193 -24.13 -4.59 -0.40
C ALA A 193 -24.15 -3.55 -1.54
N LEU A 194 -23.38 -3.78 -2.62
CA LEU A 194 -23.40 -2.91 -3.81
C LEU A 194 -24.76 -2.94 -4.53
N ARG A 195 -25.37 -4.14 -4.71
CA ARG A 195 -26.70 -4.26 -5.35
C ARG A 195 -27.80 -3.56 -4.58
N GLU A 196 -27.68 -3.56 -3.25
CA GLU A 196 -28.64 -2.94 -2.33
C GLU A 196 -28.41 -1.42 -2.16
N GLY A 197 -27.35 -0.88 -2.79
CA GLY A 197 -27.00 0.55 -2.66
C GLY A 197 -26.50 0.93 -1.27
N HIS A 198 -25.96 -0.04 -0.53
CA HIS A 198 -25.49 0.15 0.85
C HIS A 198 -24.00 0.50 0.94
N VAL A 199 -23.30 0.66 -0.17
CA VAL A 199 -21.87 1.03 -0.19
C VAL A 199 -21.72 2.47 -0.65
N ASP A 200 -21.22 3.32 0.23
CA ASP A 200 -20.99 4.74 -0.09
C ASP A 200 -19.66 4.99 -0.78
N ALA A 201 -18.61 4.31 -0.36
CA ALA A 201 -17.29 4.45 -0.98
C ALA A 201 -16.46 3.18 -0.91
N VAL A 202 -15.51 3.04 -1.84
CA VAL A 202 -14.46 2.03 -1.84
C VAL A 202 -13.08 2.69 -1.78
N THR A 203 -12.20 2.20 -0.90
CA THR A 203 -10.83 2.67 -0.80
C THR A 203 -9.89 1.81 -1.63
N LEU A 204 -9.12 2.43 -2.54
CA LEU A 204 -8.16 1.76 -3.41
C LEU A 204 -6.74 2.27 -3.11
N ALA A 205 -5.89 1.40 -2.58
CA ALA A 205 -4.56 1.77 -2.10
C ALA A 205 -3.41 1.35 -3.05
N ALA A 206 -3.72 0.84 -4.24
CA ALA A 206 -2.74 0.48 -5.28
C ALA A 206 -3.45 0.29 -6.62
N SER A 207 -2.71 0.37 -7.74
CA SER A 207 -3.25 0.10 -9.08
C SER A 207 -3.74 -1.35 -9.23
N SER A 208 -3.05 -2.32 -8.63
CA SER A 208 -3.49 -3.71 -8.61
C SER A 208 -4.80 -3.92 -7.84
N ALA A 209 -5.11 -3.06 -6.86
CA ALA A 209 -6.40 -3.08 -6.17
C ALA A 209 -7.53 -2.58 -7.08
N VAL A 210 -7.24 -1.64 -8.01
CA VAL A 210 -8.21 -1.20 -9.03
C VAL A 210 -8.56 -2.36 -9.95
N GLU A 211 -7.57 -3.04 -10.50
CA GLU A 211 -7.76 -4.20 -11.37
C GLU A 211 -8.58 -5.31 -10.66
N GLY A 212 -8.18 -5.64 -9.43
CA GLY A 212 -8.88 -6.64 -8.62
C GLY A 212 -10.33 -6.24 -8.31
N TRP A 213 -10.58 -4.97 -8.01
CA TRP A 213 -11.93 -4.44 -7.78
C TRP A 213 -12.81 -4.58 -9.02
N VAL A 214 -12.34 -4.09 -10.17
CA VAL A 214 -13.08 -4.16 -11.44
C VAL A 214 -13.37 -5.61 -11.81
N GLN A 215 -12.37 -6.49 -11.75
CA GLN A 215 -12.55 -7.90 -12.08
C GLN A 215 -13.54 -8.61 -11.15
N ALA A 216 -13.44 -8.37 -9.85
CA ALA A 216 -14.28 -9.05 -8.87
C ALA A 216 -15.69 -8.48 -8.78
N MET A 217 -15.89 -7.18 -8.96
CA MET A 217 -17.18 -6.50 -8.77
C MET A 217 -17.95 -6.27 -10.05
N SER A 218 -17.39 -6.50 -11.24
CA SER A 218 -18.13 -6.34 -12.51
C SER A 218 -19.43 -7.16 -12.54
N PRO A 219 -20.56 -6.58 -12.99
CA PRO A 219 -20.76 -5.22 -13.53
C PRO A 219 -21.08 -4.14 -12.48
N LEU A 220 -20.91 -4.39 -11.20
CA LEU A 220 -21.31 -3.52 -10.07
C LEU A 220 -20.19 -2.56 -9.61
N HIS A 221 -19.03 -2.60 -10.26
CA HIS A 221 -17.80 -1.94 -9.80
C HIS A 221 -17.85 -0.40 -9.79
N ASP A 222 -18.80 0.20 -10.51
CA ASP A 222 -19.05 1.63 -10.63
C ASP A 222 -20.17 2.16 -9.72
N LEU A 223 -20.80 1.29 -8.92
CA LEU A 223 -21.90 1.65 -8.03
C LEU A 223 -21.45 2.34 -6.72
N ALA A 224 -20.17 2.43 -6.45
CA ALA A 224 -19.63 3.12 -5.28
C ALA A 224 -18.56 4.14 -5.68
N ASP A 225 -18.51 5.26 -4.97
CA ASP A 225 -17.48 6.27 -5.13
C ASP A 225 -16.09 5.71 -4.77
N VAL A 226 -15.07 5.99 -5.58
CA VAL A 226 -13.69 5.59 -5.30
C VAL A 226 -12.97 6.66 -4.49
N VAL A 227 -12.28 6.25 -3.44
CA VAL A 227 -11.28 7.06 -2.73
C VAL A 227 -9.91 6.43 -2.91
N SER A 228 -9.00 7.12 -3.59
CA SER A 228 -7.67 6.60 -3.94
C SER A 228 -6.58 7.11 -3.01
N ILE A 229 -5.53 6.30 -2.83
CA ILE A 229 -4.38 6.68 -1.98
C ILE A 229 -3.46 7.71 -2.63
N GLY A 230 -3.56 7.94 -3.92
CA GLY A 230 -2.67 8.88 -4.60
C GLY A 230 -2.77 8.83 -6.12
N PRO A 231 -2.00 9.67 -6.82
CA PRO A 231 -2.19 9.99 -8.23
C PRO A 231 -2.09 8.78 -9.17
N ILE A 232 -1.18 7.84 -8.92
CA ILE A 232 -1.03 6.65 -9.77
C ILE A 232 -2.29 5.77 -9.69
N THR A 233 -2.83 5.58 -8.48
CA THR A 233 -4.07 4.82 -8.27
C THR A 233 -5.28 5.57 -8.84
N THR A 234 -5.32 6.89 -8.71
CA THR A 234 -6.33 7.75 -9.33
C THR A 234 -6.36 7.60 -10.86
N LEU A 235 -5.20 7.63 -11.49
CA LEU A 235 -5.09 7.46 -12.95
C LEU A 235 -5.58 6.06 -13.38
N ALA A 236 -5.19 5.02 -12.65
CA ALA A 236 -5.65 3.65 -12.92
C ALA A 236 -7.17 3.52 -12.77
N ALA A 237 -7.76 4.09 -11.70
CA ALA A 237 -9.20 4.06 -11.45
C ALA A 237 -9.98 4.79 -12.56
N LYS A 238 -9.54 5.98 -12.96
CA LYS A 238 -10.14 6.74 -14.06
C LYS A 238 -10.03 6.02 -15.41
N ALA A 239 -8.87 5.38 -15.68
CA ALA A 239 -8.68 4.58 -16.90
C ALA A 239 -9.60 3.35 -16.93
N ALA A 240 -9.98 2.82 -15.77
CA ALA A 240 -10.95 1.75 -15.62
C ALA A 240 -12.42 2.21 -15.61
N GLY A 241 -12.70 3.51 -15.85
CA GLY A 241 -14.05 4.08 -15.89
C GLY A 241 -14.68 4.36 -14.53
N LEU A 242 -13.90 4.27 -13.42
CA LEU A 242 -14.42 4.50 -12.08
C LEU A 242 -14.50 6.00 -11.74
N HIS A 243 -15.54 6.37 -10.99
CA HIS A 243 -15.67 7.73 -10.45
C HIS A 243 -14.79 7.88 -9.19
N VAL A 244 -13.78 8.73 -9.27
CA VAL A 244 -12.88 9.04 -8.12
C VAL A 244 -13.40 10.29 -7.42
N ALA A 245 -14.05 10.10 -6.27
CA ALA A 245 -14.63 11.18 -5.48
C ALA A 245 -13.56 11.97 -4.69
N ALA A 246 -12.49 11.30 -4.25
CA ALA A 246 -11.39 11.95 -3.55
C ALA A 246 -10.06 11.19 -3.72
N GLU A 247 -8.97 11.95 -3.64
CA GLU A 247 -7.59 11.44 -3.60
C GLU A 247 -6.96 11.85 -2.26
N ALA A 248 -6.20 10.94 -1.65
CA ALA A 248 -5.47 11.22 -0.42
C ALA A 248 -4.33 12.22 -0.66
N THR A 249 -4.22 13.18 0.22
CA THR A 249 -3.12 14.15 0.27
C THR A 249 -2.80 14.43 1.74
N PRO A 250 -1.62 13.99 2.23
CA PRO A 250 -0.58 13.19 1.53
C PRO A 250 -1.04 11.75 1.20
N SER A 251 -0.27 11.02 0.39
CA SER A 251 -0.54 9.62 0.01
C SER A 251 -0.17 8.65 1.15
N THR A 252 -0.82 8.80 2.30
CA THR A 252 -0.65 8.00 3.53
C THR A 252 -1.99 7.41 3.96
N ILE A 253 -1.99 6.54 4.97
CA ILE A 253 -3.23 5.99 5.54
C ILE A 253 -4.08 7.10 6.16
N GLU A 254 -3.47 8.01 6.91
CA GLU A 254 -4.15 9.17 7.53
C GLU A 254 -4.74 10.08 6.45
N GLY A 255 -3.99 10.33 5.37
CA GLY A 255 -4.47 11.09 4.21
C GLY A 255 -5.65 10.40 3.52
N LEU A 256 -5.65 9.05 3.46
CA LEU A 256 -6.75 8.26 2.89
C LEU A 256 -7.99 8.33 3.77
N VAL A 257 -7.86 8.23 5.09
CA VAL A 257 -8.98 8.43 6.05
C VAL A 257 -9.59 9.82 5.86
N ALA A 258 -8.76 10.87 5.83
CA ALA A 258 -9.24 12.23 5.61
C ALA A 258 -9.93 12.40 4.23
N ALA A 259 -9.45 11.71 3.18
CA ALA A 259 -10.09 11.72 1.87
C ALA A 259 -11.46 11.03 1.88
N VAL A 260 -11.62 9.92 2.63
CA VAL A 260 -12.92 9.26 2.83
C VAL A 260 -13.91 10.22 3.49
N VAL A 261 -13.49 10.90 4.57
CA VAL A 261 -14.35 11.89 5.24
C VAL A 261 -14.84 12.96 4.25
N ARG A 262 -13.92 13.57 3.49
CA ARG A 262 -14.29 14.59 2.48
C ARG A 262 -15.25 14.05 1.42
N ALA A 263 -15.05 12.82 0.95
CA ALA A 263 -15.93 12.21 -0.05
C ALA A 263 -17.36 12.02 0.47
N ILE A 264 -17.49 11.50 1.69
CA ILE A 264 -18.81 11.26 2.33
C ILE A 264 -19.52 12.57 2.66
N GLU A 265 -18.80 13.58 3.15
CA GLU A 265 -19.38 14.90 3.42
C GLU A 265 -19.92 15.53 2.11
N ALA A 266 -19.12 15.53 1.05
CA ALA A 266 -19.53 16.04 -0.26
C ALA A 266 -20.73 15.26 -0.85
N GLN A 267 -20.84 13.95 -0.58
CA GLN A 267 -21.99 13.14 -0.99
C GLN A 267 -23.26 13.54 -0.23
N ARG A 268 -23.16 13.74 1.09
CA ARG A 268 -24.29 14.18 1.91
C ARG A 268 -24.81 15.57 1.52
N ASP A 269 -23.89 16.49 1.23
CA ASP A 269 -24.26 17.84 0.78
C ASP A 269 -25.03 17.80 -0.55
N ARG A 270 -24.62 16.92 -1.48
CA ARG A 270 -25.35 16.71 -2.75
C ARG A 270 -26.77 16.20 -2.53
N HIS A 271 -26.99 15.28 -1.59
CA HIS A 271 -28.31 14.74 -1.28
C HIS A 271 -29.22 15.74 -0.58
N GLN A 272 -28.68 16.64 0.24
CA GLN A 272 -29.45 17.68 0.91
C GLN A 272 -29.92 18.80 -0.03
N HIS A 273 -29.17 19.07 -1.10
CA HIS A 273 -29.50 20.14 -2.06
C HIS A 273 -30.37 19.68 -3.25
N HIS A 274 -30.61 18.36 -3.37
CA HIS A 274 -31.55 17.79 -4.35
C HIS A 274 -32.56 16.87 -3.63
N PRO A 275 -33.55 17.43 -2.90
CA PRO A 275 -34.66 16.61 -2.44
C PRO A 275 -35.43 16.13 -3.68
N ASN A 276 -35.55 14.79 -3.80
CA ASN A 276 -36.27 14.10 -4.87
C ASN A 276 -37.62 14.79 -5.20
N PHE A 277 -37.75 15.26 -6.44
CA PHE A 277 -39.06 15.37 -7.06
C PHE A 277 -39.51 13.95 -7.41
N SER A 278 -40.35 13.37 -6.53
CA SER A 278 -41.14 12.17 -6.83
C SER A 278 -42.38 12.56 -7.58
#